data_2d58b4de766f9de537417eca46accb89
#
_entry.id   2d58b4de766f9de537417eca46accb89
#
_cell.length_a   1.000
_cell.length_b   1.000
_cell.length_c   1.000
_cell.angle_alpha   90.00
_cell.angle_beta   90.00
_cell.angle_gamma   90.00
#
_symmetry.space_group_name_H-M   'P 1'
#
loop_
_entity.id
_entity.type
_entity.pdbx_description
1 polymer ?
#
loop_
_entity_poly.entity_id
_entity_poly.type
_entity_poly.pdbx_seq_one_letter_code
_entity_poly.pdbx_strand_id
1 'polypeptide(L)'
;MVYLDNAATTPLNTAAISAMTHVMTETFGNPSSLHAYGRQASKELREAREEMAKHFGVPARKLIFTSGGTEGNNTAIKGYALANQEIGRAHV
;
A
#
# COMPACT_ATOMS: atom_id res chain seq x y z
N MET A 1 3.28 25.60 19.17
CA MET A 1 4.36 25.25 18.23
C MET A 1 3.77 24.95 16.86
N VAL A 2 4.36 25.50 15.83
CA VAL A 2 3.91 25.26 14.44
C VAL A 2 4.86 24.24 13.80
N TYR A 3 4.27 23.18 13.22
CA TYR A 3 5.03 22.15 12.52
C TYR A 3 5.02 22.44 11.01
N LEU A 4 6.20 22.70 10.45
CA LEU A 4 6.34 23.10 9.04
C LEU A 4 7.01 22.02 8.17
N ASP A 5 7.29 20.84 8.71
CA ASP A 5 7.97 19.74 7.99
C ASP A 5 7.01 18.64 7.57
N ASN A 6 5.84 19.01 7.06
CA ASN A 6 4.80 18.04 6.68
C ASN A 6 5.17 17.19 5.46
N ALA A 7 6.17 17.61 4.69
CA ALA A 7 6.66 16.78 3.59
C ALA A 7 7.40 15.55 4.09
N ALA A 8 8.01 15.59 5.26
CA ALA A 8 8.68 14.46 5.87
C ALA A 8 7.71 13.59 6.66
N THR A 9 6.93 14.20 7.55
CA THR A 9 5.97 13.48 8.41
C THR A 9 4.77 14.36 8.69
N THR A 10 3.66 13.72 9.02
CA THR A 10 2.44 14.38 9.49
C THR A 10 1.88 13.62 10.68
N PRO A 11 1.15 14.31 11.59
CA PRO A 11 0.39 13.58 12.60
C PRO A 11 -0.72 12.74 11.94
N LEU A 12 -1.03 11.59 12.51
CA LEU A 12 -2.17 10.80 12.06
C LEU A 12 -3.46 11.48 12.47
N ASN A 13 -4.46 11.49 11.58
CA ASN A 13 -5.78 11.99 11.97
C ASN A 13 -6.52 10.96 12.83
N THR A 14 -7.58 11.40 13.51
CA THR A 14 -8.33 10.56 14.45
C THR A 14 -8.94 9.33 13.78
N ALA A 15 -9.45 9.47 12.57
CA ALA A 15 -10.05 8.36 11.83
C ALA A 15 -9.01 7.30 11.48
N ALA A 16 -7.80 7.71 11.07
CA ALA A 16 -6.72 6.79 10.78
C ALA A 16 -6.26 6.04 12.04
N ILE A 17 -6.13 6.75 13.17
CA ILE A 17 -5.76 6.14 14.45
C ILE A 17 -6.79 5.09 14.86
N SER A 18 -8.09 5.41 14.76
CA SER A 18 -9.15 4.47 15.10
C SER A 18 -9.14 3.23 14.22
N ALA A 19 -8.97 3.40 12.91
CA ALA A 19 -8.91 2.27 11.97
C ALA A 19 -7.71 1.38 12.23
N MET A 20 -6.54 1.95 12.47
CA MET A 20 -5.33 1.19 12.78
C MET A 20 -5.45 0.45 14.11
N THR A 21 -6.02 1.09 15.13
CA THR A 21 -6.25 0.47 16.43
C THR A 21 -7.19 -0.72 16.30
N HIS A 22 -8.27 -0.58 15.52
CA HIS A 22 -9.20 -1.68 15.27
C HIS A 22 -8.49 -2.88 14.62
N VAL A 23 -7.71 -2.64 13.59
CA VAL A 23 -6.97 -3.71 12.90
C VAL A 23 -5.97 -4.39 13.84
N MET A 24 -5.21 -3.61 14.60
CA MET A 24 -4.21 -4.16 15.52
C MET A 24 -4.81 -4.99 16.65
N THR A 25 -6.02 -4.66 17.09
CA THR A 25 -6.65 -5.33 18.24
C THR A 25 -7.68 -6.39 17.83
N GLU A 26 -8.38 -6.19 16.71
CA GLU A 26 -9.52 -7.04 16.31
C GLU A 26 -9.25 -7.87 15.05
N THR A 27 -8.40 -7.38 14.15
CA THR A 27 -8.13 -8.01 12.85
C THR A 27 -6.63 -8.20 12.64
N PHE A 28 -5.95 -8.71 13.65
CA PHE A 28 -4.49 -8.82 13.66
C PHE A 28 -3.93 -10.06 12.94
N GLY A 29 -4.80 -10.90 12.37
CA GLY A 29 -4.36 -12.13 11.70
C GLY A 29 -3.47 -11.87 10.49
N ASN A 30 -2.64 -12.86 10.14
CA ASN A 30 -1.83 -12.81 8.94
C ASN A 30 -2.72 -13.04 7.71
N PRO A 31 -2.79 -12.09 6.75
CA PRO A 31 -3.64 -12.26 5.56
C PRO A 31 -3.31 -13.50 4.74
N SER A 32 -2.09 -14.03 4.84
CA SER A 32 -1.68 -15.25 4.12
C SER A 32 -2.10 -16.53 4.81
N SER A 33 -2.60 -16.48 6.05
CA SER A 33 -3.04 -17.66 6.78
C SER A 33 -4.43 -18.10 6.34
N LEU A 34 -4.65 -19.42 6.32
CA LEU A 34 -5.90 -20.01 5.84
C LEU A 34 -6.99 -20.18 6.92
N HIS A 35 -6.69 -19.82 8.17
CA HIS A 35 -7.68 -19.85 9.24
C HIS A 35 -8.54 -18.57 9.27
N ALA A 36 -9.56 -18.55 10.14
CA ALA A 36 -10.56 -17.47 10.18
C ALA A 36 -9.94 -16.08 10.40
N TYR A 37 -8.95 -15.96 11.28
CA TYR A 37 -8.29 -14.68 11.52
C TYR A 37 -7.54 -14.18 10.29
N GLY A 38 -6.87 -15.09 9.56
CA GLY A 38 -6.18 -14.75 8.31
C GLY A 38 -7.16 -14.32 7.22
N ARG A 39 -8.29 -15.04 7.10
CA ARG A 39 -9.32 -14.69 6.11
C ARG A 39 -9.93 -13.32 6.38
N GLN A 40 -10.17 -12.98 7.65
CA GLN A 40 -10.71 -11.67 8.01
C GLN A 40 -9.69 -10.56 7.71
N ALA A 41 -8.43 -10.78 8.03
CA ALA A 41 -7.36 -9.83 7.71
C ALA A 41 -7.21 -9.64 6.19
N SER A 42 -7.29 -10.74 5.42
CA SER A 42 -7.24 -10.69 3.96
C SER A 42 -8.41 -9.91 3.38
N LYS A 43 -9.60 -10.08 3.93
CA LYS A 43 -10.79 -9.34 3.50
C LYS A 43 -10.63 -7.85 3.73
N GLU A 44 -10.17 -7.43 4.91
CA GLU A 44 -9.97 -6.03 5.21
C GLU A 44 -8.87 -5.40 4.35
N LEU A 45 -7.79 -6.12 4.09
CA LEU A 45 -6.73 -5.66 3.19
C LEU A 45 -7.26 -5.45 1.77
N ARG A 46 -8.06 -6.39 1.28
CA ARG A 46 -8.68 -6.29 -0.05
C ARG A 46 -9.62 -5.09 -0.12
N GLU A 47 -10.47 -4.90 0.89
CA GLU A 47 -11.41 -3.77 0.93
C GLU A 47 -10.66 -2.44 0.96
N ALA A 48 -9.58 -2.34 1.72
CA ALA A 48 -8.75 -1.13 1.78
C ALA A 48 -8.13 -0.84 0.40
N ARG A 49 -7.61 -1.88 -0.28
CA ARG A 49 -7.05 -1.72 -1.62
C ARG A 49 -8.09 -1.25 -2.62
N GLU A 50 -9.29 -1.84 -2.59
CA GLU A 50 -10.38 -1.46 -3.49
C GLU A 50 -10.82 -0.02 -3.24
N GLU A 51 -10.93 0.41 -1.99
CA GLU A 51 -11.30 1.77 -1.64
C GLU A 51 -10.25 2.79 -2.13
N MET A 52 -8.98 2.52 -1.92
CA MET A 52 -7.91 3.39 -2.40
C MET A 52 -7.87 3.45 -3.93
N ALA A 53 -8.00 2.30 -4.58
CA ALA A 53 -8.01 2.22 -6.04
C ALA A 53 -9.16 3.04 -6.63
N LYS A 54 -10.32 3.04 -5.97
CA LYS A 54 -11.47 3.83 -6.37
C LYS A 54 -11.14 5.33 -6.36
N HIS A 55 -10.45 5.81 -5.32
CA HIS A 55 -10.02 7.21 -5.26
C HIS A 55 -9.05 7.60 -6.37
N PHE A 56 -8.20 6.68 -6.81
CA PHE A 56 -7.26 6.92 -7.89
C PHE A 56 -7.85 6.63 -9.28
N GLY A 57 -9.06 6.09 -9.35
CA GLY A 57 -9.70 5.75 -10.62
C GLY A 57 -9.03 4.61 -11.37
N VAL A 58 -8.43 3.65 -10.65
CA VAL A 58 -7.73 2.49 -11.25
C VAL A 58 -8.30 1.18 -10.72
N PRO A 59 -8.12 0.06 -11.45
CA PRO A 59 -8.48 -1.25 -10.92
C PRO A 59 -7.63 -1.60 -9.69
N ALA A 60 -8.22 -2.28 -8.72
CA ALA A 60 -7.53 -2.64 -7.47
C ALA A 60 -6.25 -3.45 -7.71
N ARG A 61 -6.24 -4.30 -8.76
CA ARG A 61 -5.06 -5.11 -9.10
C ARG A 61 -3.84 -4.29 -9.51
N LYS A 62 -4.03 -3.02 -9.84
CA LYS A 62 -2.94 -2.11 -10.23
C LYS A 62 -2.35 -1.35 -9.05
N LEU A 63 -2.95 -1.50 -7.87
CA LEU A 63 -2.46 -0.86 -6.65
C LEU A 63 -1.57 -1.84 -5.89
N ILE A 64 -0.35 -1.44 -5.61
CA ILE A 64 0.63 -2.26 -4.89
C ILE A 64 1.01 -1.55 -3.60
N PHE A 65 0.85 -2.24 -2.47
CA PHE A 65 1.32 -1.73 -1.19
C PHE A 65 2.81 -2.05 -1.02
N THR A 66 3.57 -1.07 -0.56
CA THR A 66 5.00 -1.21 -0.31
C THR A 66 5.32 -0.77 1.12
N SER A 67 6.50 -1.15 1.61
CA SER A 67 6.94 -0.79 2.96
C SER A 67 7.31 0.69 3.12
N GLY A 68 7.53 1.39 2.02
CA GLY A 68 7.89 2.81 2.04
C GLY A 68 8.31 3.32 0.67
N GLY A 69 8.71 4.59 0.61
CA GLY A 69 9.08 5.25 -0.64
C GLY A 69 10.24 4.58 -1.37
N THR A 70 11.24 4.10 -0.63
CA THR A 70 12.39 3.43 -1.24
C THR A 70 12.00 2.16 -1.98
N GLU A 71 11.19 1.30 -1.36
CA GLU A 71 10.68 0.10 -2.01
C GLU A 71 9.77 0.45 -3.18
N GLY A 72 8.90 1.44 -3.02
CA GLY A 72 8.00 1.91 -4.07
C GLY A 72 8.76 2.39 -5.29
N ASN A 73 9.79 3.20 -5.10
CA ASN A 73 10.64 3.70 -6.19
C ASN A 73 11.38 2.57 -6.89
N ASN A 74 11.97 1.64 -6.13
CA ASN A 74 12.67 0.49 -6.69
C ASN A 74 11.72 -0.41 -7.47
N THR A 75 10.53 -0.66 -6.94
CA THR A 75 9.50 -1.47 -7.62
C THR A 75 9.09 -0.82 -8.93
N ALA A 76 8.83 0.48 -8.94
CA ALA A 76 8.42 1.20 -10.13
C ALA A 76 9.51 1.21 -11.20
N ILE A 77 10.74 1.56 -10.81
CA ILE A 77 11.85 1.68 -11.76
C ILE A 77 12.27 0.32 -12.31
N LYS A 78 12.52 -0.65 -11.44
CA LYS A 78 12.96 -1.98 -11.87
C LYS A 78 11.85 -2.73 -12.60
N GLY A 79 10.62 -2.63 -12.13
CA GLY A 79 9.46 -3.26 -12.79
C GLY A 79 9.25 -2.73 -14.18
N TYR A 80 9.30 -1.41 -14.35
CA TYR A 80 9.18 -0.79 -15.67
C TYR A 80 10.32 -1.18 -16.59
N ALA A 81 11.56 -1.15 -16.11
CA ALA A 81 12.74 -1.52 -16.88
C ALA A 81 12.67 -2.97 -17.35
N LEU A 82 12.29 -3.90 -16.47
CA LEU A 82 12.16 -5.32 -16.82
C LEU A 82 11.03 -5.57 -17.81
N ALA A 83 9.91 -4.86 -17.69
CA ALA A 83 8.79 -5.00 -18.62
C ALA A 83 9.08 -4.41 -19.99
N ASN A 84 10.03 -3.47 -20.10
CA ASN A 84 10.37 -2.74 -21.31
C ASN A 84 11.82 -2.93 -21.74
N GLN A 85 12.37 -4.12 -21.57
CA GLN A 85 13.78 -4.42 -21.87
C GLN A 85 14.18 -4.11 -23.30
N GLU A 86 13.30 -4.38 -24.27
CA GLU A 86 13.59 -4.11 -25.70
C GLU A 86 13.75 -2.61 -25.95
N ILE A 87 12.90 -1.79 -25.32
CA ILE A 87 12.99 -0.32 -25.41
C ILE A 87 14.32 0.14 -24.81
N GLY A 88 14.70 -0.39 -23.63
CA GLY A 88 15.97 -0.08 -22.99
C GLY A 88 17.16 -0.45 -23.86
N ARG A 89 17.13 -1.59 -24.55
CA ARG A 89 18.18 -2.02 -25.47
C ARG A 89 18.29 -1.12 -26.69
N ALA A 90 17.18 -0.62 -27.18
CA ALA A 90 17.16 0.27 -28.34
C ALA A 90 17.81 1.62 -28.05
N HIS A 91 17.85 2.03 -26.80
CA HIS A 91 18.39 3.32 -26.36
C HIS A 91 19.78 3.25 -25.74
N VAL A 92 20.38 2.09 -25.73
CA VAL A 92 21.73 1.91 -25.17
C VAL A 92 22.81 2.10 -26.22
#